data_30973c9de763c7016549ce560386cc8e
#
_entry.id   30973c9de763c7016549ce560386cc8e
#
_cell.length_a   1.000
_cell.length_b   1.000
_cell.length_c   1.000
_cell.angle_alpha   90.00
_cell.angle_beta   90.00
_cell.angle_gamma   90.00
#
_symmetry.space_group_name_H-M   'P 1'
#
loop_
_entity.id
_entity.type
_entity.pdbx_description
1 polymer ?
#
loop_
_entity_poly.entity_id
_entity_poly.type
_entity_poly.pdbx_seq_one_letter_code
_entity_poly.pdbx_strand_id
1 'polypeptide(L)'
;MTDTSSTTGIAITPWLRTIKGRPAIGGSAERTRRTGMADVAMFTEMTGDRNPLHYDAALAAGSPFGSLIVQGGVTSGLLNAVVAEDLPGPGTVFLGVE
;
A
#
# COMPACT_ATOMS: atom_id res chain seq x y z
N MET A 1 9.25 7.84 25.32
CA MET A 1 8.76 8.22 25.72
C MET A 1 7.98 7.91 26.22
N THR A 2 7.95 7.78 26.40
CA THR A 2 7.33 7.80 26.82
C THR A 2 6.43 7.95 27.35
N ASP A 3 6.03 7.73 27.84
CA ASP A 3 5.14 7.90 28.28
C ASP A 3 4.53 8.74 28.36
N THR A 4 4.29 8.83 28.21
CA THR A 4 3.81 9.62 28.40
C THR A 4 2.64 9.86 28.81
N SER A 5 2.35 9.32 29.03
CA SER A 5 1.23 9.53 29.13
C SER A 5 0.64 9.85 30.21
N SER A 6 0.85 9.39 30.80
CA SER A 6 0.30 9.58 31.87
C SER A 6 0.38 10.62 32.51
N THR A 7 1.26 10.97 32.44
CA THR A 7 1.68 11.92 33.24
C THR A 7 0.91 13.15 33.21
N THR A 8 0.30 13.45 32.22
CA THR A 8 -0.36 14.72 32.11
C THR A 8 -1.84 14.59 31.88
N GLY A 9 -2.33 13.36 31.90
CA GLY A 9 -3.70 13.13 31.56
C GLY A 9 -3.95 13.13 30.07
N ILE A 10 -2.91 13.27 29.25
CA ILE A 10 -3.07 13.19 27.81
C ILE A 10 -3.26 11.74 27.42
N ALA A 11 -4.35 11.47 26.72
CA ALA A 11 -4.62 10.14 26.23
C ALA A 11 -3.61 9.74 25.17
N ILE A 12 -3.11 8.52 25.26
CA ILE A 12 -2.28 7.96 24.20
C ILE A 12 -3.22 7.49 23.10
N THR A 13 -3.04 7.99 21.90
CA THR A 13 -3.85 7.63 20.74
C THR A 13 -2.96 7.04 19.67
N PRO A 14 -3.54 6.28 18.73
CA PRO A 14 -2.76 5.76 17.60
C PRO A 14 -2.17 6.86 16.72
N TRP A 15 -2.63 8.10 16.86
CA TRP A 15 -2.19 9.22 16.03
C TRP A 15 -1.06 10.04 16.65
N LEU A 16 -0.68 9.73 17.89
CA LEU A 16 0.28 10.54 18.62
C LEU A 16 1.61 10.73 17.91
N ARG A 17 2.05 9.73 17.16
CA ARG A 17 3.34 9.77 16.46
C ARG A 17 3.22 9.98 14.96
N THR A 18 2.04 10.27 14.47
CA THR A 18 1.87 10.58 13.06
C THR A 18 2.19 12.06 12.84
N ILE A 19 2.91 12.33 11.76
CA ILE A 19 3.34 13.70 11.48
C ILE A 19 2.16 14.61 11.20
N LYS A 20 1.18 14.11 10.47
CA LYS A 20 -0.01 14.89 10.12
C LYS A 20 -1.10 14.85 11.20
N GLY A 21 -0.91 14.02 12.22
CA GLY A 21 -1.90 13.86 13.27
C GLY A 21 -3.10 13.02 12.86
N ARG A 22 -4.15 13.11 13.63
CA ARG A 22 -5.36 12.34 13.39
C ARG A 22 -6.06 12.83 12.13
N PRO A 23 -6.40 11.93 11.20
CA PRO A 23 -7.18 12.33 10.02
C PRO A 23 -8.57 12.81 10.41
N ALA A 24 -9.10 13.73 9.63
CA ALA A 24 -10.47 14.17 9.80
C ALA A 24 -11.44 13.07 9.37
N ILE A 25 -12.56 12.98 10.08
CA ILE A 25 -13.63 12.06 9.68
C ILE A 25 -14.12 12.48 8.29
N GLY A 26 -14.23 11.50 7.39
CA GLY A 26 -14.61 11.77 6.01
C GLY A 26 -13.43 12.17 5.11
N GLY A 27 -12.24 12.28 5.68
CA GLY A 27 -11.04 12.54 4.90
C GLY A 27 -10.74 11.41 3.93
N SER A 28 -10.13 11.75 2.81
CA SER A 28 -9.77 10.76 1.79
C SER A 28 -8.45 11.13 1.12
N ALA A 29 -7.82 10.14 0.54
CA ALA A 29 -6.62 10.33 -0.25
C ALA A 29 -6.60 9.30 -1.36
N GLU A 30 -5.92 9.62 -2.45
CA GLU A 30 -5.82 8.69 -3.55
C GLU A 30 -4.50 8.90 -4.28
N ARG A 31 -4.07 7.87 -4.98
CA ARG A 31 -2.94 7.93 -5.90
C ARG A 31 -3.32 7.26 -7.19
N THR A 32 -2.85 7.82 -8.27
CA THR A 32 -3.01 7.23 -9.59
C THR A 32 -1.62 6.97 -10.15
N ARG A 33 -1.42 5.78 -10.68
CA ARG A 33 -0.17 5.44 -11.30
C ARG A 33 -0.40 4.48 -12.45
N ARG A 34 0.29 4.72 -13.56
CA ARG A 34 0.31 3.77 -14.65
C ARG A 34 1.35 2.70 -14.33
N THR A 35 0.95 1.44 -14.42
CA THR A 35 1.83 0.32 -14.18
C THR A 35 2.20 -0.36 -15.51
N GLY A 36 3.31 -1.08 -15.50
CA GLY A 36 3.78 -1.78 -16.70
C GLY A 36 4.77 -2.87 -16.33
N MET A 37 5.47 -3.38 -17.33
CA MET A 37 6.39 -4.51 -17.14
C MET A 37 7.53 -4.22 -16.20
N ALA A 38 7.96 -2.96 -16.07
CA ALA A 38 8.99 -2.61 -15.10
C ALA A 38 8.53 -2.87 -13.66
N ASP A 39 7.27 -2.61 -13.37
CA ASP A 39 6.69 -2.87 -12.05
C ASP A 39 6.55 -4.37 -11.80
N VAL A 40 6.16 -5.13 -12.81
CA VAL A 40 6.11 -6.59 -12.76
C VAL A 40 7.48 -7.15 -12.42
N ALA A 41 8.51 -6.67 -13.11
CA ALA A 41 9.88 -7.15 -12.89
C ALA A 41 10.39 -6.84 -11.50
N MET A 42 10.13 -5.63 -11.00
CA MET A 42 10.54 -5.25 -9.65
C MET A 42 9.83 -6.09 -8.58
N PHE A 43 8.55 -6.33 -8.77
CA PHE A 43 7.79 -7.16 -7.82
C PHE A 43 8.29 -8.60 -7.82
N THR A 44 8.56 -9.15 -9.01
CA THR A 44 9.15 -10.48 -9.12
C THR A 44 10.50 -10.57 -8.42
N GLU A 45 11.35 -9.58 -8.62
CA GLU A 45 12.65 -9.54 -7.98
C GLU A 45 12.53 -9.57 -6.46
N MET A 46 11.57 -8.86 -5.93
CA MET A 46 11.35 -8.79 -4.50
C MET A 46 10.71 -10.06 -3.91
N THR A 47 9.79 -10.68 -4.64
CA THR A 47 8.94 -11.74 -4.09
C THR A 47 9.16 -13.12 -4.69
N GLY A 48 9.75 -13.20 -5.88
CA GLY A 48 9.88 -14.45 -6.63
C GLY A 48 8.63 -14.82 -7.40
N ASP A 49 7.61 -13.99 -7.44
CA ASP A 49 6.37 -14.26 -8.18
C ASP A 49 6.61 -14.19 -9.68
N ARG A 50 6.60 -15.33 -10.33
CA ARG A 50 6.77 -15.47 -11.78
C ARG A 50 5.58 -16.13 -12.44
N ASN A 51 4.40 -15.90 -11.90
CA ASN A 51 3.19 -16.46 -12.47
C ASN A 51 3.07 -16.08 -13.95
N PRO A 52 2.84 -17.06 -14.84
CA PRO A 52 2.76 -16.80 -16.28
C PRO A 52 1.73 -15.74 -16.68
N LEU A 53 0.71 -15.48 -15.89
CA LEU A 53 -0.24 -14.40 -16.17
C LEU A 53 0.42 -13.04 -16.27
N HIS A 54 1.62 -12.88 -15.72
CA HIS A 54 2.36 -11.63 -15.75
C HIS A 54 3.40 -11.57 -16.87
N TYR A 55 3.73 -12.72 -17.49
CA TYR A 55 4.84 -12.81 -18.42
C TYR A 55 4.50 -13.44 -19.76
N ASP A 56 3.52 -14.33 -19.82
CA ASP A 56 3.17 -15.08 -21.03
C ASP A 56 1.93 -14.45 -21.69
N ALA A 57 2.17 -13.66 -22.72
CA ALA A 57 1.10 -12.92 -23.40
C ALA A 57 0.05 -13.84 -24.01
N ALA A 58 0.46 -14.99 -24.55
CA ALA A 58 -0.47 -15.93 -25.16
C ALA A 58 -1.38 -16.57 -24.10
N LEU A 59 -0.79 -16.97 -22.98
CA LEU A 59 -1.55 -17.53 -21.87
C LEU A 59 -2.50 -16.50 -21.30
N ALA A 60 -2.03 -15.28 -21.08
CA ALA A 60 -2.84 -14.21 -20.54
C ALA A 60 -3.99 -13.82 -21.46
N ALA A 61 -3.78 -13.85 -22.77
CA ALA A 61 -4.82 -13.57 -23.75
C ALA A 61 -5.97 -14.58 -23.68
N GLY A 62 -5.67 -15.83 -23.34
CA GLY A 62 -6.68 -16.87 -23.16
C GLY A 62 -7.32 -16.88 -21.78
N SER A 63 -6.87 -16.03 -20.87
CA SER A 63 -7.42 -15.95 -19.52
C SER A 63 -8.61 -15.00 -19.46
N PRO A 64 -9.38 -15.00 -18.36
CA PRO A 64 -10.46 -14.04 -18.20
C PRO A 64 -10.03 -12.58 -18.26
N PHE A 65 -8.73 -12.31 -18.05
CA PHE A 65 -8.20 -10.94 -18.07
C PHE A 65 -7.92 -10.44 -19.49
N GLY A 66 -7.70 -11.34 -20.44
CA GLY A 66 -7.51 -11.00 -21.86
C GLY A 66 -6.14 -10.43 -22.21
N SER A 67 -5.30 -10.13 -21.27
CA SER A 67 -3.96 -9.59 -21.49
C SER A 67 -3.12 -9.77 -20.23
N LEU A 68 -1.83 -9.45 -20.33
CA LEU A 68 -0.95 -9.48 -19.16
C LEU A 68 -1.47 -8.55 -18.08
N ILE A 69 -1.35 -9.01 -16.85
CA ILE A 69 -1.73 -8.21 -15.67
C ILE A 69 -0.54 -8.04 -14.75
N VAL A 70 -0.54 -7.00 -13.95
CA VAL A 70 0.45 -6.85 -12.90
C VAL A 70 0.07 -7.71 -11.70
N GLN A 71 1.04 -8.02 -10.87
CA GLN A 71 0.78 -8.75 -9.63
C GLN A 71 -0.13 -7.94 -8.71
N GLY A 72 -1.01 -8.64 -7.99
CA GLY A 72 -1.91 -7.99 -7.04
C GLY A 72 -1.15 -7.21 -5.96
N GLY A 73 0.05 -7.66 -5.61
CA GLY A 73 0.90 -6.95 -4.66
C GLY A 73 1.37 -5.59 -5.12
N VAL A 74 1.45 -5.35 -6.44
CA VAL A 74 1.74 -4.01 -6.97
C VAL A 74 0.60 -3.07 -6.60
N THR A 75 -0.64 -3.49 -6.80
CA THR A 75 -1.81 -2.68 -6.46
C THR A 75 -1.92 -2.45 -4.95
N SER A 76 -1.78 -3.50 -4.15
CA SER A 76 -1.84 -3.33 -2.70
C SER A 76 -0.66 -2.52 -2.16
N GLY A 77 0.49 -2.57 -2.84
CA GLY A 77 1.63 -1.72 -2.52
C GLY A 77 1.34 -0.23 -2.73
N LEU A 78 0.58 0.10 -3.77
CA LEU A 78 0.13 1.48 -3.99
C LEU A 78 -0.81 1.93 -2.87
N LEU A 79 -1.72 1.07 -2.44
CA LEU A 79 -2.58 1.36 -1.30
C LEU A 79 -1.75 1.58 -0.03
N ASN A 80 -0.75 0.75 0.18
CA ASN A 80 0.18 0.93 1.30
C ASN A 80 0.84 2.31 1.26
N ALA A 81 1.23 2.77 0.08
CA ALA A 81 1.84 4.09 -0.06
C ALA A 81 0.86 5.21 0.29
N VAL A 82 -0.41 5.07 -0.07
CA VAL A 82 -1.44 6.05 0.31
C VAL A 82 -1.52 6.16 1.83
N VAL A 83 -1.55 5.03 2.53
CA VAL A 83 -1.60 5.02 3.99
C VAL A 83 -0.33 5.63 4.59
N ALA A 84 0.82 5.23 4.08
CA ALA A 84 2.11 5.62 4.66
C ALA A 84 2.48 7.07 4.42
N GLU A 85 2.06 7.64 3.29
CA GLU A 85 2.52 8.96 2.84
C GLU A 85 1.41 10.01 2.79
N ASP A 86 0.18 9.61 2.57
CA ASP A 86 -0.89 10.55 2.29
C ASP A 86 -1.92 10.63 3.42
N LEU A 87 -2.47 9.50 3.85
CA LEU A 87 -3.54 9.48 4.86
C LEU A 87 -3.54 8.13 5.59
N PRO A 88 -3.18 8.07 6.86
CA PRO A 88 -2.81 9.17 7.77
C PRO A 88 -1.47 9.82 7.47
N GLY A 89 -0.59 9.19 6.70
CA GLY A 89 0.69 9.73 6.31
C GLY A 89 1.86 9.28 7.18
N PRO A 90 3.00 9.96 7.09
CA PRO A 90 4.23 9.52 7.75
C PRO A 90 4.07 9.31 9.25
N GLY A 91 4.69 8.27 9.75
CA GLY A 91 4.57 7.83 11.13
C GLY A 91 3.56 6.70 11.30
N THR A 92 2.88 6.29 10.23
CA THR A 92 1.95 5.16 10.26
C THR A 92 2.56 3.94 9.64
N VAL A 93 2.09 2.78 10.08
CA VAL A 93 2.52 1.48 9.57
C VAL A 93 1.29 0.69 9.19
N PHE A 94 1.34 0.11 8.00
CA PHE A 94 0.27 -0.74 7.50
C PHE A 94 0.45 -2.14 8.10
N LEU A 95 -0.45 -2.57 8.94
CA LEU A 95 -0.32 -3.86 9.62
C LEU A 95 -1.04 -5.00 8.92
N GLY A 96 -2.05 -4.71 8.14
CA GLY A 96 -2.80 -5.73 7.43
C GLY A 96 -3.96 -5.17 6.65
N VAL A 97 -4.54 -6.01 5.81
CA VAL A 97 -5.69 -5.68 4.96
C VAL A 97 -6.68 -6.83 5.03
N GLU A 98 -7.93 -6.47 5.15
CA GLU A 98 -9.02 -7.42 5.10
C GLU A 98 -9.97 -7.14 3.97
#